data_407496786d7953829b43591e2b235db6
#
_entry.id   407496786d7953829b43591e2b235db6
#
_cell.length_a   1.000
_cell.length_b   1.000
_cell.length_c   1.000
_cell.angle_alpha   90.00
_cell.angle_beta   90.00
_cell.angle_gamma   90.00
#
_symmetry.space_group_name_H-M   'P 1'
#
loop_
_entity.id
_entity.type
_entity.pdbx_description
1 polymer ?
#
loop_
_entity_poly.entity_id
_entity_poly.type
_entity_poly.pdbx_seq_one_letter_code
_entity_poly.pdbx_strand_id
1 'polypeptide(L)'
;KDDPFLLFVQGTLAKDQEKSVAVIGTREPTLTGQVIAQRIALTFVKQGWSIVSGLAIGCDAIAHRTALAANGHTVAVLAHGLQMIAPSRHKGLAAEILDAGGALVSEYPFGQGVLSQQFVKRDRTQAGMAQGVVMIQSDIKGGSLHASRAALDYKRWLAVPYPTPKDVQ
;
A
#
# COMPACT_ATOMS: atom_id res chain seq x y z
N LYS A 1 -17.14 12.15 -0.89
CA LYS A 1 -18.48 11.50 -0.75
C LYS A 1 -18.39 10.00 -0.45
N ASP A 2 -17.23 9.40 -0.54
CA ASP A 2 -17.03 7.94 -0.44
C ASP A 2 -16.02 7.56 0.66
N ASP A 3 -15.87 8.40 1.68
CA ASP A 3 -14.99 8.11 2.81
C ASP A 3 -15.55 6.95 3.62
N PRO A 4 -14.70 6.04 4.10
CA PRO A 4 -15.16 4.93 4.93
C PRO A 4 -15.74 5.44 6.23
N PHE A 5 -16.96 5.00 6.56
CA PHE A 5 -17.61 5.34 7.82
C PHE A 5 -16.91 4.72 9.04
N LEU A 6 -16.29 3.56 8.84
CA LEU A 6 -15.62 2.79 9.89
C LEU A 6 -14.39 2.10 9.32
N LEU A 7 -13.31 2.10 10.10
CA LEU A 7 -12.12 1.30 9.84
C LEU A 7 -11.87 0.34 10.98
N PHE A 8 -11.67 -0.92 10.64
CA PHE A 8 -11.19 -1.96 11.55
C PHE A 8 -9.68 -1.95 11.53
N VAL A 9 -9.05 -1.93 12.70
CA VAL A 9 -7.59 -1.85 12.84
C VAL A 9 -7.10 -2.96 13.75
N GLN A 10 -6.05 -3.64 13.32
CA GLN A 10 -5.26 -4.55 14.14
C GLN A 10 -3.81 -4.04 14.15
N GLY A 11 -3.21 -3.93 15.32
CA GLY A 11 -1.88 -3.32 15.50
C GLY A 11 -1.96 -1.83 15.80
N THR A 12 -0.90 -1.09 15.46
CA THR A 12 -0.76 0.32 15.81
C THR A 12 -0.59 1.18 14.57
N LEU A 13 -1.40 2.22 14.43
CA LEU A 13 -1.25 3.23 13.38
C LEU A 13 -0.06 4.15 13.70
N ALA A 14 0.51 4.78 12.66
CA ALA A 14 1.58 5.75 12.84
C ALA A 14 1.15 6.88 13.80
N LYS A 15 2.05 7.28 14.71
CA LYS A 15 1.79 8.38 15.65
C LYS A 15 1.55 9.70 14.92
N ASP A 16 2.33 9.93 13.87
CA ASP A 16 2.21 11.09 12.98
C ASP A 16 1.64 10.62 11.65
N GLN A 17 0.32 10.75 11.50
CA GLN A 17 -0.37 10.34 10.28
C GLN A 17 -0.08 11.29 9.10
N GLU A 18 0.43 12.49 9.38
CA GLU A 18 0.87 13.41 8.34
C GLU A 18 2.17 12.96 7.66
N LYS A 19 2.92 12.06 8.30
CA LYS A 19 4.09 11.39 7.72
C LYS A 19 3.77 9.99 7.22
N SER A 20 2.86 9.90 6.27
CA SER A 20 2.52 8.64 5.62
C SER A 20 2.49 8.77 4.11
N VAL A 21 3.00 7.76 3.42
CA VAL A 21 3.02 7.69 1.95
C VAL A 21 2.51 6.33 1.48
N ALA A 22 1.58 6.36 0.53
CA ALA A 22 1.14 5.13 -0.13
C ALA A 22 2.12 4.77 -1.26
N VAL A 23 2.71 3.59 -1.19
CA VAL A 23 3.57 3.04 -2.25
C VAL A 23 2.82 1.89 -2.90
N ILE A 24 2.46 2.08 -4.16
CA ILE A 24 1.58 1.18 -4.90
C ILE A 24 2.17 0.82 -6.27
N GLY A 25 1.62 -0.20 -6.91
CA GLY A 25 2.01 -0.54 -8.27
C GLY A 25 1.53 -1.91 -8.73
N THR A 26 2.06 -2.35 -9.85
CA THR A 26 1.74 -3.64 -10.44
C THR A 26 2.08 -4.82 -9.54
N ARG A 27 1.36 -5.92 -9.75
CA ARG A 27 1.65 -7.21 -9.11
C ARG A 27 2.89 -7.90 -9.69
N GLU A 28 3.31 -7.51 -10.89
CA GLU A 28 4.44 -8.07 -11.63
C GLU A 28 5.40 -6.94 -12.07
N PRO A 29 6.11 -6.32 -11.11
CA PRO A 29 7.05 -5.26 -11.44
C PRO A 29 8.27 -5.82 -12.19
N THR A 30 8.77 -5.06 -13.16
CA THR A 30 10.06 -5.33 -13.80
C THR A 30 11.19 -5.31 -12.77
N LEU A 31 12.37 -5.82 -13.10
CA LEU A 31 13.53 -5.73 -12.21
C LEU A 31 13.85 -4.27 -11.84
N THR A 32 13.74 -3.36 -12.81
CA THR A 32 13.88 -1.92 -12.57
C THR A 32 12.80 -1.41 -11.63
N GLY A 33 11.53 -1.78 -11.84
CA GLY A 33 10.42 -1.42 -10.97
C GLY A 33 10.60 -1.89 -9.52
N GLN A 34 11.14 -3.10 -9.32
CA GLN A 34 11.46 -3.63 -7.99
C GLN A 34 12.52 -2.77 -7.28
N VAL A 35 13.60 -2.43 -7.98
CA VAL A 35 14.67 -1.56 -7.43
C VAL A 35 14.12 -0.18 -7.08
N ILE A 36 13.27 0.39 -7.94
CA ILE A 36 12.64 1.69 -7.69
C ILE A 36 11.72 1.63 -6.47
N ALA A 37 10.88 0.59 -6.36
CA ALA A 37 9.99 0.40 -5.20
C ALA A 37 10.79 0.33 -3.89
N GLN A 38 11.88 -0.44 -3.86
CA GLN A 38 12.77 -0.53 -2.71
C GLN A 38 13.39 0.82 -2.36
N ARG A 39 13.96 1.52 -3.34
CA ARG A 39 14.61 2.81 -3.12
C ARG A 39 13.66 3.86 -2.57
N ILE A 40 12.47 3.94 -3.15
CA ILE A 40 11.44 4.90 -2.73
C ILE A 40 10.97 4.60 -1.31
N ALA A 41 10.58 3.35 -1.02
CA ALA A 41 10.15 2.96 0.32
C ALA A 41 11.24 3.22 1.35
N LEU A 42 12.50 2.86 1.07
CA LEU A 42 13.64 3.11 1.95
C LEU A 42 13.87 4.60 2.21
N THR A 43 13.73 5.44 1.17
CA THR A 43 13.93 6.88 1.29
C THR A 43 12.92 7.49 2.26
N PHE A 44 11.64 7.14 2.13
CA PHE A 44 10.60 7.62 3.03
C PHE A 44 10.78 7.10 4.46
N VAL A 45 11.09 5.82 4.62
CA VAL A 45 11.35 5.24 5.95
C VAL A 45 12.50 5.94 6.66
N LYS A 46 13.62 6.21 5.97
CA LYS A 46 14.77 6.94 6.54
C LYS A 46 14.43 8.35 6.99
N GLN A 47 13.38 8.95 6.45
CA GLN A 47 12.86 10.25 6.86
C GLN A 47 11.75 10.16 7.93
N GLY A 48 11.52 8.97 8.47
CA GLY A 48 10.52 8.73 9.52
C GLY A 48 9.08 8.64 9.01
N TRP A 49 8.87 8.40 7.70
CA TRP A 49 7.55 8.22 7.13
C TRP A 49 7.05 6.78 7.27
N SER A 50 5.77 6.63 7.54
CA SER A 50 5.07 5.34 7.48
C SER A 50 4.75 4.97 6.02
N ILE A 51 4.97 3.71 5.67
CA ILE A 51 4.58 3.17 4.37
C ILE A 51 3.17 2.60 4.45
N VAL A 52 2.27 3.08 3.61
CA VAL A 52 0.93 2.52 3.43
C VAL A 52 0.91 1.73 2.13
N SER A 53 0.39 0.51 2.15
CA SER A 53 0.23 -0.29 0.94
C SER A 53 -0.84 -1.37 1.10
N GLY A 54 -1.07 -2.21 0.08
CA GLY A 54 -2.24 -3.08 0.03
C GLY A 54 -1.98 -4.56 0.32
N LEU A 55 -0.77 -4.93 0.69
CA LEU A 55 -0.37 -6.32 0.93
C LEU A 55 -0.49 -7.23 -0.31
N ALA A 56 -0.69 -6.68 -1.51
CA ALA A 56 -0.68 -7.43 -2.75
C ALA A 56 0.73 -7.96 -3.09
N ILE A 57 0.81 -8.90 -4.02
CA ILE A 57 2.12 -9.29 -4.59
C ILE A 57 2.72 -8.13 -5.37
N GLY A 58 4.02 -8.17 -5.63
CA GLY A 58 4.73 -7.15 -6.40
C GLY A 58 5.05 -5.90 -5.58
N CYS A 59 4.72 -4.72 -6.08
CA CYS A 59 5.13 -3.45 -5.50
C CYS A 59 4.73 -3.29 -4.04
N ASP A 60 3.52 -3.71 -3.65
CA ASP A 60 3.03 -3.62 -2.29
C ASP A 60 3.90 -4.42 -1.31
N ALA A 61 4.14 -5.70 -1.64
CA ALA A 61 4.98 -6.56 -0.80
C ALA A 61 6.42 -6.05 -0.70
N ILE A 62 6.97 -5.50 -1.79
CA ILE A 62 8.31 -4.91 -1.81
C ILE A 62 8.35 -3.71 -0.85
N ALA A 63 7.35 -2.84 -0.90
CA ALA A 63 7.28 -1.66 -0.05
C ALA A 63 7.23 -2.04 1.44
N HIS A 64 6.36 -3.00 1.82
CA HIS A 64 6.27 -3.49 3.19
C HIS A 64 7.57 -4.14 3.67
N ARG A 65 8.14 -5.06 2.89
CA ARG A 65 9.42 -5.73 3.25
C ARG A 65 10.56 -4.75 3.40
N THR A 66 10.63 -3.74 2.53
CA THR A 66 11.65 -2.69 2.63
C THR A 66 11.48 -1.85 3.90
N ALA A 67 10.24 -1.51 4.26
CA ALA A 67 9.97 -0.79 5.49
C ALA A 67 10.40 -1.62 6.72
N LEU A 68 10.02 -2.89 6.78
CA LEU A 68 10.41 -3.80 7.87
C LEU A 68 11.92 -3.98 7.96
N ALA A 69 12.60 -4.22 6.86
CA ALA A 69 14.06 -4.38 6.81
C ALA A 69 14.83 -3.13 7.28
N ALA A 70 14.20 -1.95 7.17
CA ALA A 70 14.76 -0.68 7.62
C ALA A 70 14.25 -0.27 9.03
N ASN A 71 13.61 -1.17 9.77
CA ASN A 71 12.96 -0.91 11.07
C ASN A 71 11.96 0.26 11.01
N GLY A 72 11.30 0.43 9.86
CA GLY A 72 10.30 1.46 9.63
C GLY A 72 8.89 0.98 9.90
N HIS A 73 7.98 1.92 10.10
CA HIS A 73 6.57 1.65 10.30
C HIS A 73 5.86 1.40 8.97
N THR A 74 4.94 0.42 8.94
CA THR A 74 4.13 0.17 7.75
C THR A 74 2.71 -0.29 8.08
N VAL A 75 1.76 0.11 7.24
CA VAL A 75 0.32 -0.17 7.38
C VAL A 75 -0.17 -0.88 6.12
N ALA A 76 -0.74 -2.05 6.29
CA ALA A 76 -1.37 -2.80 5.21
C ALA A 76 -2.89 -2.57 5.20
N VAL A 77 -3.41 -2.04 4.11
CA VAL A 77 -4.85 -1.84 3.90
C VAL A 77 -5.40 -3.05 3.15
N LEU A 78 -6.37 -3.75 3.73
CA LEU A 78 -6.90 -5.01 3.23
C LEU A 78 -8.24 -4.82 2.53
N ALA A 79 -8.51 -5.66 1.53
CA ALA A 79 -9.77 -5.67 0.78
C ALA A 79 -10.74 -6.76 1.27
N HIS A 80 -10.67 -7.12 2.55
CA HIS A 80 -11.47 -8.16 3.22
C HIS A 80 -11.38 -7.97 4.74
N GLY A 81 -12.18 -8.69 5.53
CA GLY A 81 -12.11 -8.61 6.98
C GLY A 81 -10.79 -9.11 7.54
N LEU A 82 -10.42 -8.65 8.73
CA LEU A 82 -9.11 -8.89 9.35
C LEU A 82 -8.86 -10.33 9.79
N GLN A 83 -9.88 -11.22 9.75
CA GLN A 83 -9.75 -12.63 10.12
C GLN A 83 -8.94 -13.48 9.13
N MET A 84 -8.62 -12.93 7.97
CA MET A 84 -7.91 -13.65 6.92
C MET A 84 -6.87 -12.76 6.25
N ILE A 85 -5.94 -13.38 5.54
CA ILE A 85 -4.94 -12.67 4.72
C ILE A 85 -5.01 -13.17 3.28
N ALA A 86 -5.16 -12.23 2.36
CA ALA A 86 -5.10 -12.49 0.93
C ALA A 86 -4.05 -11.56 0.27
N PRO A 87 -3.12 -12.11 -0.50
CA PRO A 87 -2.94 -13.54 -0.80
C PRO A 87 -2.41 -14.32 0.41
N SER A 88 -2.79 -15.59 0.53
CA SER A 88 -2.44 -16.44 1.69
C SER A 88 -0.94 -16.58 1.93
N ARG A 89 -0.12 -16.48 0.87
CA ARG A 89 1.35 -16.48 0.97
C ARG A 89 1.93 -15.27 1.71
N HIS A 90 1.14 -14.23 1.94
CA HIS A 90 1.55 -13.04 2.71
C HIS A 90 1.12 -13.09 4.18
N LYS A 91 0.66 -14.24 4.68
CA LYS A 91 0.36 -14.42 6.11
C LYS A 91 1.59 -14.11 7.00
N GLY A 92 2.78 -14.59 6.60
CA GLY A 92 4.02 -14.26 7.29
C GLY A 92 4.32 -12.77 7.27
N LEU A 93 4.22 -12.12 6.11
CA LEU A 93 4.44 -10.68 5.98
C LEU A 93 3.44 -9.86 6.83
N ALA A 94 2.18 -10.27 6.89
CA ALA A 94 1.19 -9.61 7.74
C ALA A 94 1.53 -9.74 9.24
N ALA A 95 2.02 -10.90 9.67
CA ALA A 95 2.48 -11.11 11.04
C ALA A 95 3.72 -10.24 11.33
N GLU A 96 4.71 -10.22 10.44
CA GLU A 96 5.90 -9.38 10.58
C GLU A 96 5.55 -7.88 10.69
N ILE A 97 4.54 -7.40 9.96
CA ILE A 97 4.03 -6.02 10.06
C ILE A 97 3.52 -5.76 11.47
N LEU A 98 2.70 -6.65 12.03
CA LEU A 98 2.15 -6.49 13.38
C LEU A 98 3.23 -6.59 14.45
N ASP A 99 4.13 -7.53 14.35
CA ASP A 99 5.24 -7.76 15.30
C ASP A 99 6.20 -6.57 15.32
N ALA A 100 6.39 -5.89 14.20
CA ALA A 100 7.18 -4.67 14.08
C ALA A 100 6.44 -3.40 14.55
N GLY A 101 5.24 -3.51 15.10
CA GLY A 101 4.45 -2.38 15.58
C GLY A 101 3.68 -1.63 14.50
N GLY A 102 3.53 -2.23 13.32
CA GLY A 102 2.68 -1.73 12.25
C GLY A 102 1.20 -2.11 12.42
N ALA A 103 0.40 -1.94 11.36
CA ALA A 103 -1.03 -2.23 11.41
C ALA A 103 -1.57 -2.90 10.15
N LEU A 104 -2.64 -3.66 10.34
CA LEU A 104 -3.56 -4.09 9.30
C LEU A 104 -4.85 -3.28 9.43
N VAL A 105 -5.35 -2.76 8.33
CA VAL A 105 -6.56 -1.90 8.30
C VAL A 105 -7.52 -2.42 7.27
N SER A 106 -8.81 -2.37 7.57
CA SER A 106 -9.87 -2.76 6.64
C SER A 106 -11.14 -1.95 6.83
N GLU A 107 -11.86 -1.68 5.75
CA GLU A 107 -13.23 -1.17 5.77
C GLU A 107 -14.27 -2.29 5.99
N TYR A 108 -13.85 -3.54 5.95
CA TYR A 108 -14.75 -4.68 5.94
C TYR A 108 -14.84 -5.33 7.32
N PRO A 109 -16.06 -5.68 7.78
CA PRO A 109 -16.24 -6.31 9.08
C PRO A 109 -15.61 -7.71 9.11
N PHE A 110 -15.39 -8.18 10.32
CA PHE A 110 -14.95 -9.56 10.56
C PHE A 110 -15.93 -10.54 9.93
N GLY A 111 -15.40 -11.57 9.24
CA GLY A 111 -16.19 -12.54 8.47
C GLY A 111 -16.34 -12.20 6.97
N GLN A 112 -16.10 -10.96 6.56
CA GLN A 112 -16.17 -10.60 5.15
C GLN A 112 -15.00 -11.20 4.36
N GLY A 113 -15.33 -12.02 3.37
CA GLY A 113 -14.36 -12.62 2.44
C GLY A 113 -13.91 -11.67 1.33
N VAL A 114 -13.07 -12.19 0.43
CA VAL A 114 -12.50 -11.45 -0.69
C VAL A 114 -13.50 -11.38 -1.85
N LEU A 115 -13.77 -10.16 -2.34
CA LEU A 115 -14.52 -9.90 -3.57
C LEU A 115 -13.71 -8.94 -4.47
N SER A 116 -13.76 -9.15 -5.78
CA SER A 116 -12.96 -8.35 -6.74
C SER A 116 -13.21 -6.84 -6.64
N GLN A 117 -14.45 -6.43 -6.41
CA GLN A 117 -14.82 -5.02 -6.29
C GLN A 117 -14.23 -4.33 -5.06
N GLN A 118 -13.88 -5.10 -4.02
CA GLN A 118 -13.33 -4.58 -2.78
C GLN A 118 -11.89 -4.06 -2.96
N PHE A 119 -11.14 -4.60 -3.92
CA PHE A 119 -9.80 -4.11 -4.22
C PHE A 119 -9.82 -2.66 -4.73
N VAL A 120 -10.77 -2.33 -5.59
CA VAL A 120 -10.93 -0.95 -6.10
C VAL A 120 -11.32 0.01 -4.96
N LYS A 121 -12.22 -0.41 -4.09
CA LYS A 121 -12.60 0.40 -2.92
C LYS A 121 -11.44 0.59 -1.96
N ARG A 122 -10.69 -0.47 -1.65
CA ARG A 122 -9.52 -0.44 -0.79
C ARG A 122 -8.45 0.54 -1.29
N ASP A 123 -8.24 0.62 -2.61
CA ASP A 123 -7.21 1.47 -3.19
C ASP A 123 -7.41 2.96 -2.85
N ARG A 124 -8.66 3.43 -2.76
CA ARG A 124 -8.92 4.79 -2.30
C ARG A 124 -8.63 4.98 -0.80
N THR A 125 -8.85 3.94 0.02
CA THR A 125 -8.51 3.99 1.45
C THR A 125 -7.00 4.11 1.63
N GLN A 126 -6.19 3.43 0.83
CA GLN A 126 -4.73 3.64 0.82
C GLN A 126 -4.38 5.09 0.53
N ALA A 127 -4.97 5.67 -0.51
CA ALA A 127 -4.72 7.08 -0.86
C ALA A 127 -5.21 8.04 0.24
N GLY A 128 -6.37 7.75 0.85
CA GLY A 128 -6.93 8.57 1.93
C GLY A 128 -6.11 8.55 3.22
N MET A 129 -5.49 7.42 3.54
CA MET A 129 -4.63 7.23 4.71
C MET A 129 -3.21 7.82 4.55
N ALA A 130 -2.89 8.37 3.40
CA ALA A 130 -1.55 8.89 3.10
C ALA A 130 -1.59 10.36 2.70
N GLN A 131 -0.51 11.08 2.93
CA GLN A 131 -0.33 12.46 2.45
C GLN A 131 -0.10 12.50 0.94
N GLY A 132 0.40 11.41 0.37
CA GLY A 132 0.59 11.28 -1.05
C GLY A 132 0.73 9.84 -1.48
N VAL A 133 0.71 9.64 -2.78
CA VAL A 133 0.80 8.33 -3.42
C VAL A 133 1.99 8.32 -4.36
N VAL A 134 2.82 7.28 -4.26
CA VAL A 134 3.83 6.96 -5.26
C VAL A 134 3.41 5.70 -5.99
N MET A 135 3.06 5.84 -7.26
CA MET A 135 2.79 4.73 -8.16
C MET A 135 4.07 4.30 -8.87
N ILE A 136 4.63 3.17 -8.49
CA ILE A 136 5.93 2.70 -8.99
C ILE A 136 5.87 2.30 -10.46
N GLN A 137 4.92 1.45 -10.80
CA GLN A 137 4.71 0.93 -12.15
C GLN A 137 3.27 0.42 -12.28
N SER A 138 2.65 0.63 -13.43
CA SER A 138 1.29 0.14 -13.71
C SER A 138 1.13 -0.17 -15.19
N ASP A 139 0.31 -1.15 -15.49
CA ASP A 139 -0.22 -1.33 -16.83
C ASP A 139 -1.29 -0.26 -17.14
N ILE A 140 -1.58 -0.05 -18.41
CA ILE A 140 -2.59 0.92 -18.89
C ILE A 140 -3.98 0.68 -18.27
N LYS A 141 -4.29 -0.56 -17.90
CA LYS A 141 -5.53 -0.97 -17.24
C LYS A 141 -5.28 -1.50 -15.81
N GLY A 142 -4.15 -1.15 -15.21
CA GLY A 142 -3.74 -1.66 -13.90
C GLY A 142 -4.61 -1.13 -12.77
N GLY A 143 -4.83 -1.98 -11.76
CA GLY A 143 -5.59 -1.62 -10.56
C GLY A 143 -5.00 -0.43 -9.79
N SER A 144 -3.68 -0.25 -9.80
CA SER A 144 -3.01 0.90 -9.16
C SER A 144 -3.45 2.27 -9.67
N LEU A 145 -4.07 2.34 -10.87
CA LEU A 145 -4.65 3.59 -11.38
C LEU A 145 -5.84 4.08 -10.53
N HIS A 146 -6.54 3.19 -9.83
CA HIS A 146 -7.64 3.58 -8.93
C HIS A 146 -7.12 4.37 -7.72
N ALA A 147 -6.04 3.92 -7.09
CA ALA A 147 -5.44 4.66 -5.98
C ALA A 147 -4.82 5.99 -6.46
N SER A 148 -4.20 6.00 -7.65
CA SER A 148 -3.67 7.23 -8.24
C SER A 148 -4.77 8.26 -8.50
N ARG A 149 -5.92 7.83 -9.02
CA ARG A 149 -7.08 8.70 -9.21
C ARG A 149 -7.65 9.20 -7.90
N ALA A 150 -7.80 8.33 -6.91
CA ALA A 150 -8.26 8.72 -5.58
C ALA A 150 -7.31 9.75 -4.92
N ALA A 151 -6.00 9.63 -5.12
CA ALA A 151 -5.05 10.63 -4.63
C ALA A 151 -5.37 12.03 -5.16
N LEU A 152 -5.64 12.16 -6.46
CA LEU A 152 -6.01 13.43 -7.08
C LEU A 152 -7.37 13.94 -6.56
N ASP A 153 -8.36 13.08 -6.45
CA ASP A 153 -9.69 13.41 -5.94
C ASP A 153 -9.63 13.90 -4.47
N TYR A 154 -8.73 13.33 -3.66
CA TYR A 154 -8.48 13.72 -2.27
C TYR A 154 -7.47 14.86 -2.11
N LYS A 155 -7.01 15.46 -3.22
CA LYS A 155 -5.99 16.53 -3.24
C LYS A 155 -4.69 16.10 -2.55
N ARG A 156 -4.32 14.84 -2.66
CA ARG A 156 -3.04 14.29 -2.24
C ARG A 156 -2.04 14.41 -3.40
N TRP A 157 -0.78 14.63 -3.10
CA TRP A 157 0.23 14.61 -4.15
C TRP A 157 0.39 13.20 -4.73
N LEU A 158 0.64 13.14 -6.03
CA LEU A 158 0.89 11.92 -6.77
C LEU A 158 2.24 12.03 -7.44
N ALA A 159 3.10 11.04 -7.20
CA ALA A 159 4.38 10.91 -7.87
C ALA A 159 4.44 9.58 -8.63
N VAL A 160 5.10 9.64 -9.79
CA VAL A 160 5.36 8.47 -10.64
C VAL A 160 6.83 8.55 -11.04
N PRO A 161 7.61 7.48 -10.89
CA PRO A 161 8.97 7.43 -11.40
C PRO A 161 8.96 7.70 -12.92
N TYR A 162 9.95 8.45 -13.39
CA TYR A 162 10.08 8.67 -14.84
C TYR A 162 10.41 7.34 -15.52
N PRO A 163 9.67 6.92 -16.56
CA PRO A 163 9.93 5.67 -17.25
C PRO A 163 11.30 5.70 -17.94
N THR A 164 12.03 4.62 -17.78
CA THR A 164 13.30 4.43 -18.50
C THR A 164 13.05 3.69 -19.82
N PRO A 165 13.97 3.72 -20.80
CA PRO A 165 13.83 2.94 -22.03
C PRO A 165 13.64 1.42 -21.80
N LYS A 166 13.99 0.92 -20.62
CA LYS A 166 13.81 -0.49 -20.22
C LYS A 166 12.39 -0.80 -19.72
N ASP A 167 11.60 0.21 -19.47
CA ASP A 167 10.21 0.08 -18.97
C ASP A 167 9.19 0.24 -20.10
N VAL A 168 9.67 0.60 -21.30
CA VAL A 168 8.85 0.79 -22.50
C VAL A 168 9.06 -0.43 -23.40
N GLN A 169 8.41 -1.53 -23.05
CA GLN A 169 8.28 -2.71 -23.91
C GLN A 169 6.82 -3.08 -24.08
#